data_bfa4594e13da97f4b3c8cec1973f5bb7
#
_entry.id   bfa4594e13da97f4b3c8cec1973f5bb7
#
_cell.length_a   1.000
_cell.length_b   1.000
_cell.length_c   1.000
_cell.angle_alpha   90.00
_cell.angle_beta   90.00
_cell.angle_gamma   90.00
#
_symmetry.space_group_name_H-M   'P 1'
#
loop_
_entity.id
_entity.type
_entity.pdbx_description
1 polymer ?
#
loop_
_entity_poly.entity_id
_entity_poly.type
_entity_poly.pdbx_seq_one_letter_code
_entity_poly.pdbx_strand_id
1 'polypeptide(L)'
;MAKNRFLFHLLTLAVVAVWGVTFVSTKMLIGAGMHPAAIFFIRFVMAYAGIWVLTLTKNKPVKIWSDSRKDEWVFVFLGITGGSLYFLTENTALAFTQATNVAFLVCVAPLFTALMTLAYKRLFRGRFADGLEDVRVGFPLIGGTVLAIAGMAMVIFDGTRLQVSPKGDLLALGAALCWALYSLFMSQMTERYGAVFATRKVFFYGLLTIIPFLGQTGASFSPAVLSQPVVYTNLLFLGLIASLACFIAWNRVMVKLGNVTATNYVYLNPVFTLITAMILLGERMTLVSGLGSAAILAGVVLSGLKPADSKS
;
A
#
# COMPACT_ATOMS: atom_id res chain seq x y z
N MET A 1 -19.47 -21.71 -0.83
CA MET A 1 -18.83 -20.48 -1.36
C MET A 1 -18.77 -19.35 -0.32
N ALA A 2 -19.79 -19.09 0.50
CA ALA A 2 -19.81 -18.00 1.49
C ALA A 2 -18.71 -18.08 2.58
N LYS A 3 -18.44 -19.26 3.13
CA LYS A 3 -17.41 -19.47 4.18
C LYS A 3 -16.00 -19.06 3.71
N ASN A 4 -15.66 -19.34 2.45
CA ASN A 4 -14.36 -18.94 1.88
C ASN A 4 -14.26 -17.41 1.70
N ARG A 5 -15.38 -16.74 1.34
CA ARG A 5 -15.37 -15.29 1.14
C ARG A 5 -15.17 -14.54 2.47
N PHE A 6 -15.82 -14.98 3.53
CA PHE A 6 -15.65 -14.43 4.88
C PHE A 6 -14.18 -14.54 5.35
N LEU A 7 -13.53 -15.68 5.11
CA LEU A 7 -12.11 -15.84 5.45
C LEU A 7 -11.19 -14.84 4.73
N PHE A 8 -11.50 -14.51 3.47
CA PHE A 8 -10.75 -13.49 2.73
C PHE A 8 -10.97 -12.07 3.30
N HIS A 9 -12.16 -11.75 3.80
CA HIS A 9 -12.40 -10.50 4.51
C HIS A 9 -11.59 -10.41 5.81
N LEU A 10 -11.54 -11.48 6.61
CA LEU A 10 -10.69 -11.53 7.81
C LEU A 10 -9.20 -11.42 7.47
N LEU A 11 -8.75 -12.12 6.43
CA LEU A 11 -7.36 -12.04 5.96
C LEU A 11 -7.01 -10.61 5.52
N THR A 12 -7.93 -9.94 4.81
CA THR A 12 -7.76 -8.55 4.38
C THR A 12 -7.61 -7.62 5.59
N LEU A 13 -8.47 -7.78 6.60
CA LEU A 13 -8.40 -7.01 7.84
C LEU A 13 -7.06 -7.22 8.56
N ALA A 14 -6.59 -8.47 8.66
CA ALA A 14 -5.30 -8.79 9.28
C ALA A 14 -4.13 -8.15 8.52
N VAL A 15 -4.11 -8.21 7.18
CA VAL A 15 -3.09 -7.58 6.34
C VAL A 15 -3.07 -6.07 6.56
N VAL A 16 -4.22 -5.43 6.55
CA VAL A 16 -4.35 -3.98 6.73
C VAL A 16 -3.94 -3.56 8.15
N ALA A 17 -4.27 -4.35 9.17
CA ALA A 17 -3.81 -4.10 10.53
C ALA A 17 -2.27 -4.12 10.61
N VAL A 18 -1.62 -5.13 10.01
CA VAL A 18 -0.15 -5.21 9.93
C VAL A 18 0.41 -3.99 9.17
N TRP A 19 -0.19 -3.62 8.04
CA TRP A 19 0.28 -2.46 7.26
C TRP A 19 0.10 -1.13 7.98
N GLY A 20 -0.97 -0.97 8.78
CA GLY A 20 -1.10 0.20 9.66
C GLY A 20 0.07 0.36 10.63
N VAL A 21 0.57 -0.74 11.19
CA VAL A 21 1.76 -0.75 12.07
C VAL A 21 3.05 -0.39 11.30
N THR A 22 3.13 -0.66 9.98
CA THR A 22 4.36 -0.41 9.22
C THR A 22 4.76 1.07 9.15
N PHE A 23 3.81 1.99 9.17
CA PHE A 23 4.09 3.43 9.18
C PHE A 23 4.89 3.83 10.43
N VAL A 24 4.50 3.33 11.58
CA VAL A 24 5.18 3.55 12.86
C VAL A 24 6.54 2.85 12.87
N SER A 25 6.59 1.60 12.47
CA SER A 25 7.82 0.82 12.36
C SER A 25 8.86 1.51 11.45
N THR A 26 8.44 1.99 10.29
CA THR A 26 9.30 2.75 9.35
C THR A 26 9.74 4.08 9.97
N LYS A 27 8.85 4.80 10.66
CA LYS A 27 9.19 6.04 11.37
C LYS A 27 10.26 5.82 12.44
N MET A 28 10.18 4.71 13.19
CA MET A 28 11.19 4.33 14.17
C MET A 28 12.55 4.05 13.52
N LEU A 29 12.59 3.37 12.37
CA LEU A 29 13.82 3.13 11.61
C LEU A 29 14.46 4.43 11.11
N ILE A 30 13.65 5.37 10.63
CA ILE A 30 14.13 6.70 10.22
C ILE A 30 14.70 7.45 11.44
N GLY A 31 14.02 7.41 12.58
CA GLY A 31 14.50 7.97 13.85
C GLY A 31 15.81 7.35 14.34
N ALA A 32 16.07 6.09 14.02
CA ALA A 32 17.33 5.39 14.30
C ALA A 32 18.44 5.68 13.26
N GLY A 33 18.21 6.61 12.33
CA GLY A 33 19.20 7.05 11.33
C GLY A 33 19.21 6.27 10.02
N MET A 34 18.19 5.45 9.76
CA MET A 34 18.10 4.73 8.49
C MET A 34 17.53 5.62 7.36
N HIS A 35 18.16 5.56 6.20
CA HIS A 35 17.67 6.26 5.01
C HIS A 35 16.44 5.53 4.40
N PRO A 36 15.40 6.26 3.94
CA PRO A 36 14.19 5.69 3.33
C PRO A 36 14.42 4.61 2.27
N ALA A 37 15.36 4.83 1.35
CA ALA A 37 15.71 3.86 0.31
C ALA A 37 16.37 2.58 0.87
N ALA A 38 17.22 2.71 1.91
CA ALA A 38 17.86 1.57 2.56
C ALA A 38 16.84 0.70 3.30
N ILE A 39 15.86 1.31 3.97
CA ILE A 39 14.75 0.59 4.62
C ILE A 39 14.00 -0.25 3.57
N PHE A 40 13.62 0.35 2.44
CA PHE A 40 12.99 -0.38 1.34
C PHE A 40 13.87 -1.54 0.87
N PHE A 41 15.13 -1.25 0.55
CA PHE A 41 16.05 -2.24 -0.02
C PHE A 41 16.21 -3.45 0.90
N ILE A 42 16.54 -3.24 2.18
CA ILE A 42 16.79 -4.34 3.12
C ILE A 42 15.52 -5.18 3.33
N ARG A 43 14.37 -4.54 3.58
CA ARG A 43 13.10 -5.28 3.79
C ARG A 43 12.70 -6.09 2.56
N PHE A 44 12.91 -5.57 1.36
CA PHE A 44 12.53 -6.27 0.13
C PHE A 44 13.54 -7.32 -0.30
N VAL A 45 14.84 -7.17 0.02
CA VAL A 45 15.83 -8.25 -0.13
C VAL A 45 15.43 -9.45 0.74
N MET A 46 15.07 -9.23 2.01
CA MET A 46 14.61 -10.30 2.89
C MET A 46 13.32 -10.96 2.37
N ALA A 47 12.35 -10.14 1.94
CA ALA A 47 11.11 -10.64 1.37
C ALA A 47 11.34 -11.42 0.06
N TYR A 48 12.24 -10.96 -0.79
CA TYR A 48 12.60 -11.62 -2.04
C TYR A 48 13.31 -12.95 -1.79
N ALA A 49 14.24 -13.00 -0.84
CA ALA A 49 14.86 -14.25 -0.41
C ALA A 49 13.81 -15.24 0.14
N GLY A 50 12.91 -14.77 1.00
CA GLY A 50 11.82 -15.58 1.54
C GLY A 50 10.87 -16.13 0.47
N ILE A 51 10.52 -15.33 -0.55
CA ILE A 51 9.65 -15.81 -1.63
C ILE A 51 10.36 -16.82 -2.55
N TRP A 52 11.69 -16.75 -2.68
CA TRP A 52 12.47 -17.79 -3.34
C TRP A 52 12.44 -19.10 -2.57
N VAL A 53 12.62 -19.07 -1.26
CA VAL A 53 12.46 -20.25 -0.40
C VAL A 53 11.08 -20.88 -0.63
N LEU A 54 10.00 -20.07 -0.57
CA LEU A 54 8.63 -20.55 -0.84
C LEU A 54 8.41 -21.07 -2.28
N THR A 55 9.21 -20.60 -3.22
CA THR A 55 9.13 -21.07 -4.61
C THR A 55 9.81 -22.42 -4.77
N LEU A 56 10.97 -22.60 -4.15
CA LEU A 56 11.79 -23.82 -4.25
C LEU A 56 11.17 -25.00 -3.48
N THR A 57 10.44 -24.73 -2.38
CA THR A 57 9.77 -25.80 -1.60
C THR A 57 8.59 -26.46 -2.34
N LYS A 58 8.14 -25.91 -3.47
CA LYS A 58 6.96 -26.42 -4.20
C LYS A 58 7.21 -27.57 -5.14
N ASN A 59 8.39 -28.14 -5.23
CA ASN A 59 8.74 -29.28 -6.12
C ASN A 59 8.17 -29.17 -7.56
N LYS A 60 8.03 -27.96 -8.09
CA LYS A 60 7.56 -27.68 -9.44
C LYS A 60 8.64 -26.92 -10.23
N PRO A 61 8.70 -27.06 -11.55
CA PRO A 61 9.61 -26.27 -12.37
C PRO A 61 9.44 -24.78 -12.08
N VAL A 62 10.55 -24.10 -11.77
CA VAL A 62 10.50 -22.67 -11.42
C VAL A 62 10.39 -21.85 -12.70
N LYS A 63 9.23 -21.23 -12.89
CA LYS A 63 9.02 -20.26 -13.96
C LYS A 63 9.73 -18.95 -13.58
N ILE A 64 10.69 -18.51 -14.40
CA ILE A 64 11.45 -17.27 -14.17
C ILE A 64 10.84 -16.11 -14.95
N TRP A 65 10.52 -16.32 -16.23
CA TRP A 65 10.00 -15.31 -17.15
C TRP A 65 8.48 -15.39 -17.31
N SER A 66 7.85 -14.28 -17.64
CA SER A 66 6.44 -14.25 -18.02
C SER A 66 6.24 -14.86 -19.43
N ASP A 67 4.99 -15.13 -19.79
CA ASP A 67 4.65 -15.77 -21.07
C ASP A 67 4.84 -14.85 -22.28
N SER A 68 4.91 -13.54 -22.05
CA SER A 68 5.08 -12.56 -23.10
C SER A 68 5.94 -11.38 -22.67
N ARG A 69 6.63 -10.73 -23.62
CA ARG A 69 7.38 -9.49 -23.38
C ARG A 69 6.47 -8.37 -22.86
N LYS A 70 5.20 -8.33 -23.29
CA LYS A 70 4.22 -7.35 -22.84
C LYS A 70 3.93 -7.51 -21.34
N ASP A 71 3.71 -8.75 -20.89
CA ASP A 71 3.47 -9.02 -19.47
C ASP A 71 4.73 -8.73 -18.63
N GLU A 72 5.92 -8.94 -19.19
CA GLU A 72 7.18 -8.63 -18.53
C GLU A 72 7.31 -7.11 -18.28
N TRP A 73 6.97 -6.27 -19.26
CA TRP A 73 6.93 -4.80 -19.08
C TRP A 73 5.88 -4.37 -18.08
N VAL A 74 4.73 -5.07 -18.01
CA VAL A 74 3.74 -4.82 -16.94
C VAL A 74 4.35 -5.12 -15.58
N PHE A 75 5.13 -6.20 -15.42
CA PHE A 75 5.82 -6.47 -14.15
C PHE A 75 6.90 -5.44 -13.81
N VAL A 76 7.62 -4.89 -14.78
CA VAL A 76 8.53 -3.75 -14.57
C VAL A 76 7.75 -2.55 -14.02
N PHE A 77 6.65 -2.19 -14.67
CA PHE A 77 5.77 -1.11 -14.22
C PHE A 77 5.22 -1.34 -12.80
N LEU A 78 4.77 -2.57 -12.50
CA LEU A 78 4.28 -2.95 -11.18
C LEU A 78 5.40 -2.93 -10.12
N GLY A 79 6.63 -3.30 -10.49
CA GLY A 79 7.80 -3.21 -9.62
C GLY A 79 8.16 -1.77 -9.25
N ILE A 80 7.99 -0.84 -10.19
CA ILE A 80 8.17 0.59 -9.94
C ILE A 80 7.03 1.12 -9.07
N THR A 81 5.77 0.93 -9.48
CA THR A 81 4.61 1.55 -8.84
C THR A 81 4.23 0.89 -7.52
N GLY A 82 4.30 -0.42 -7.38
CA GLY A 82 4.00 -1.15 -6.14
C GLY A 82 5.24 -1.49 -5.30
N GLY A 83 6.42 -1.12 -5.79
CA GLY A 83 7.71 -1.35 -5.15
C GLY A 83 8.48 -0.05 -4.94
N SER A 84 9.51 0.18 -5.74
CA SER A 84 10.51 1.23 -5.48
C SER A 84 9.93 2.63 -5.32
N LEU A 85 9.10 3.09 -6.25
CA LEU A 85 8.58 4.46 -6.22
C LEU A 85 7.57 4.67 -5.09
N TYR A 86 6.66 3.70 -4.88
CA TYR A 86 5.72 3.75 -3.76
C TYR A 86 6.46 3.89 -2.42
N PHE A 87 7.38 2.96 -2.13
CA PHE A 87 8.07 2.98 -0.83
C PHE A 87 9.10 4.10 -0.70
N LEU A 88 9.71 4.54 -1.80
CA LEU A 88 10.59 5.71 -1.76
C LEU A 88 9.81 6.97 -1.38
N THR A 89 8.64 7.18 -1.98
CA THR A 89 7.78 8.35 -1.68
C THR A 89 7.16 8.24 -0.29
N GLU A 90 6.61 7.09 0.10
CA GLU A 90 6.03 6.86 1.43
C GLU A 90 7.07 7.00 2.55
N ASN A 91 8.19 6.28 2.46
CA ASN A 91 9.24 6.33 3.47
C ASN A 91 9.85 7.72 3.58
N THR A 92 10.00 8.44 2.44
CA THR A 92 10.50 9.81 2.45
C THR A 92 9.48 10.76 3.07
N ALA A 93 8.18 10.58 2.80
CA ALA A 93 7.11 11.34 3.47
C ALA A 93 7.20 11.22 4.99
N LEU A 94 7.43 10.00 5.51
CA LEU A 94 7.59 9.73 6.95
C LEU A 94 8.79 10.44 7.57
N ALA A 95 9.80 10.81 6.79
CA ALA A 95 10.91 11.63 7.27
C ALA A 95 10.51 13.09 7.51
N PHE A 96 9.46 13.59 6.83
CA PHE A 96 9.05 14.99 6.87
C PHE A 96 7.79 15.25 7.70
N THR A 97 6.94 14.24 7.94
CA THR A 97 5.66 14.41 8.65
C THR A 97 5.37 13.24 9.60
N GLN A 98 4.26 13.31 10.32
CA GLN A 98 3.86 12.26 11.28
C GLN A 98 3.41 10.99 10.56
N ALA A 99 3.60 9.83 11.23
CA ALA A 99 3.17 8.53 10.69
C ALA A 99 1.66 8.50 10.42
N THR A 100 0.89 9.10 11.33
CA THR A 100 -0.56 9.22 11.22
C THR A 100 -0.96 10.02 9.98
N ASN A 101 -0.32 11.17 9.70
CA ASN A 101 -0.62 11.99 8.52
C ASN A 101 -0.34 11.24 7.22
N VAL A 102 0.80 10.54 7.11
CA VAL A 102 1.12 9.75 5.91
C VAL A 102 0.08 8.64 5.71
N ALA A 103 -0.30 7.92 6.78
CA ALA A 103 -1.31 6.87 6.70
C ALA A 103 -2.67 7.41 6.21
N PHE A 104 -3.09 8.60 6.66
CA PHE A 104 -4.33 9.22 6.18
C PHE A 104 -4.25 9.63 4.71
N LEU A 105 -3.15 10.25 4.28
CA LEU A 105 -2.99 10.68 2.89
C LEU A 105 -2.90 9.49 1.91
N VAL A 106 -2.24 8.41 2.31
CA VAL A 106 -2.19 7.17 1.51
C VAL A 106 -3.58 6.55 1.36
N CYS A 107 -4.51 6.79 2.28
CA CYS A 107 -5.90 6.35 2.17
C CYS A 107 -6.70 6.97 1.01
N VAL A 108 -6.16 7.93 0.26
CA VAL A 108 -6.74 8.38 -1.03
C VAL A 108 -6.57 7.33 -2.13
N ALA A 109 -5.70 6.34 -1.95
CA ALA A 109 -5.40 5.35 -2.98
C ALA A 109 -6.62 4.64 -3.58
N PRO A 110 -7.65 4.21 -2.83
CA PRO A 110 -8.85 3.62 -3.41
C PRO A 110 -9.62 4.58 -4.32
N LEU A 111 -9.69 5.86 -3.97
CA LEU A 111 -10.30 6.87 -4.83
C LEU A 111 -9.53 6.97 -6.16
N PHE A 112 -8.20 7.08 -6.08
CA PHE A 112 -7.37 7.07 -7.28
C PHE A 112 -7.57 5.78 -8.09
N THR A 113 -7.66 4.62 -7.43
CA THR A 113 -7.93 3.34 -8.10
C THR A 113 -9.26 3.37 -8.85
N ALA A 114 -10.34 3.87 -8.24
CA ALA A 114 -11.64 3.97 -8.87
C ALA A 114 -11.63 4.93 -10.07
N LEU A 115 -11.07 6.13 -9.90
CA LEU A 115 -10.96 7.13 -10.96
C LEU A 115 -10.10 6.65 -12.14
N MET A 116 -8.97 6.00 -11.84
CA MET A 116 -8.10 5.42 -12.86
C MET A 116 -8.74 4.25 -13.60
N THR A 117 -9.50 3.41 -12.89
CA THR A 117 -10.26 2.32 -13.51
C THR A 117 -11.26 2.89 -14.53
N LEU A 118 -12.01 3.92 -14.14
CA LEU A 118 -12.96 4.60 -15.03
C LEU A 118 -12.25 5.25 -16.23
N ALA A 119 -11.18 5.99 -15.99
CA ALA A 119 -10.41 6.65 -17.03
C ALA A 119 -9.80 5.63 -18.01
N TYR A 120 -9.19 4.57 -17.48
CA TYR A 120 -8.57 3.53 -18.28
C TYR A 120 -9.60 2.81 -19.18
N LYS A 121 -10.77 2.44 -18.63
CA LYS A 121 -11.85 1.82 -19.43
C LYS A 121 -12.41 2.73 -20.52
N ARG A 122 -12.42 4.06 -20.30
CA ARG A 122 -12.86 5.02 -21.32
C ARG A 122 -11.84 5.24 -22.44
N LEU A 123 -10.55 5.27 -22.08
CA LEU A 123 -9.47 5.63 -23.01
C LEU A 123 -8.91 4.42 -23.76
N PHE A 124 -8.96 3.24 -23.15
CA PHE A 124 -8.35 2.04 -23.71
C PHE A 124 -9.37 0.92 -23.85
N ARG A 125 -9.22 0.14 -24.93
CA ARG A 125 -9.97 -1.08 -25.17
C ARG A 125 -9.01 -2.28 -25.20
N GLY A 126 -9.53 -3.46 -24.86
CA GLY A 126 -8.77 -4.70 -24.91
C GLY A 126 -8.59 -5.36 -23.56
N ARG A 127 -7.83 -6.43 -23.53
CA ARG A 127 -7.73 -7.39 -22.42
C ARG A 127 -7.63 -6.78 -21.00
N PHE A 128 -6.81 -5.75 -20.81
CA PHE A 128 -6.66 -5.14 -19.49
C PHE A 128 -7.87 -4.28 -19.12
N ALA A 129 -8.47 -3.57 -20.07
CA ALA A 129 -9.68 -2.78 -19.83
C ALA A 129 -10.88 -3.69 -19.53
N ASP A 130 -11.02 -4.78 -20.28
CA ASP A 130 -12.13 -5.73 -20.14
C ASP A 130 -12.06 -6.52 -18.81
N GLY A 131 -10.86 -6.73 -18.28
CA GLY A 131 -10.63 -7.42 -17.00
C GLY A 131 -10.75 -6.53 -15.76
N LEU A 132 -10.98 -5.22 -15.91
CA LEU A 132 -11.15 -4.31 -14.77
C LEU A 132 -12.59 -4.33 -14.27
N GLU A 133 -12.74 -4.15 -12.95
CA GLU A 133 -14.06 -4.05 -12.31
C GLU A 133 -14.89 -2.91 -12.89
N ASP A 134 -16.22 -3.11 -12.93
CA ASP A 134 -17.15 -2.05 -13.29
C ASP A 134 -17.38 -1.10 -12.11
N VAL A 135 -16.81 0.08 -12.22
CA VAL A 135 -17.01 1.18 -11.26
C VAL A 135 -18.17 2.03 -11.73
N ARG A 136 -19.26 2.03 -10.98
CA ARG A 136 -20.42 2.89 -11.26
C ARG A 136 -20.25 4.23 -10.57
N VAL A 137 -20.30 5.31 -11.34
CA VAL A 137 -20.31 6.68 -10.80
C VAL A 137 -21.73 6.99 -10.32
N GLY A 138 -21.88 7.26 -9.04
CA GLY A 138 -23.17 7.59 -8.45
C GLY A 138 -22.97 8.37 -7.14
N PHE A 139 -24.07 8.76 -6.50
CA PHE A 139 -24.06 9.49 -5.23
C PHE A 139 -23.14 8.83 -4.17
N PRO A 140 -23.14 7.50 -3.97
CA PRO A 140 -22.27 6.89 -2.98
C PRO A 140 -20.77 7.16 -3.25
N LEU A 141 -20.32 7.02 -4.50
CA LEU A 141 -18.91 7.27 -4.85
C LEU A 141 -18.55 8.75 -4.68
N ILE A 142 -19.37 9.67 -5.21
CA ILE A 142 -19.10 11.12 -5.17
C ILE A 142 -19.20 11.63 -3.73
N GLY A 143 -20.31 11.35 -3.05
CA GLY A 143 -20.55 11.80 -1.67
C GLY A 143 -19.53 11.22 -0.68
N GLY A 144 -19.22 9.93 -0.81
CA GLY A 144 -18.19 9.28 -0.02
C GLY A 144 -16.81 9.87 -0.24
N THR A 145 -16.46 10.18 -1.50
CA THR A 145 -15.21 10.86 -1.86
C THR A 145 -15.11 12.25 -1.23
N VAL A 146 -16.15 13.07 -1.36
CA VAL A 146 -16.19 14.43 -0.80
C VAL A 146 -16.04 14.36 0.72
N LEU A 147 -16.77 13.46 1.38
CA LEU A 147 -16.68 13.28 2.83
C LEU A 147 -15.29 12.82 3.27
N ALA A 148 -14.65 11.89 2.53
CA ALA A 148 -13.30 11.45 2.82
C ALA A 148 -12.27 12.59 2.66
N ILE A 149 -12.38 13.39 1.59
CA ILE A 149 -11.51 14.56 1.36
C ILE A 149 -11.71 15.61 2.48
N ALA A 150 -12.95 15.89 2.87
CA ALA A 150 -13.22 16.82 3.97
C ALA A 150 -12.60 16.31 5.30
N GLY A 151 -12.76 15.02 5.59
CA GLY A 151 -12.13 14.39 6.74
C GLY A 151 -10.60 14.45 6.71
N MET A 152 -9.98 14.24 5.55
CA MET A 152 -8.53 14.41 5.37
C MET A 152 -8.10 15.86 5.63
N ALA A 153 -8.84 16.84 5.10
CA ALA A 153 -8.56 18.24 5.37
C ALA A 153 -8.60 18.54 6.87
N MET A 154 -9.58 18.01 7.60
CA MET A 154 -9.66 18.16 9.06
C MET A 154 -8.43 17.58 9.77
N VAL A 155 -7.94 16.42 9.35
CA VAL A 155 -6.73 15.79 9.93
C VAL A 155 -5.48 16.60 9.61
N ILE A 156 -5.32 17.07 8.37
CA ILE A 156 -4.16 17.86 7.93
C ILE A 156 -4.16 19.26 8.60
N PHE A 157 -5.33 19.90 8.71
CA PHE A 157 -5.47 21.26 9.27
C PHE A 157 -5.79 21.28 10.77
N ASP A 158 -5.53 20.21 11.49
CA ASP A 158 -5.71 20.13 12.94
C ASP A 158 -4.76 21.11 13.67
N GLY A 159 -5.26 22.32 13.92
CA GLY A 159 -4.55 23.54 14.29
C GLY A 159 -3.71 23.57 15.57
N THR A 160 -3.44 22.43 16.21
CA THR A 160 -2.70 22.42 17.48
C THR A 160 -1.19 22.16 17.35
N ARG A 161 -0.72 21.59 16.26
CA ARG A 161 0.71 21.47 15.89
C ARG A 161 0.84 21.18 14.40
N LEU A 162 0.48 22.14 13.56
CA LEU A 162 0.73 22.06 12.12
C LEU A 162 2.24 22.04 11.85
N GLN A 163 2.82 20.88 11.84
CA GLN A 163 3.96 20.62 10.96
C GLN A 163 3.40 20.21 9.60
N VAL A 164 2.67 21.13 8.96
CA VAL A 164 2.34 21.00 7.56
C VAL A 164 3.67 20.95 6.83
N SER A 165 4.01 19.79 6.33
CA SER A 165 5.13 19.63 5.42
C SER A 165 4.58 19.41 4.02
N PRO A 166 4.41 20.46 3.21
CA PRO A 166 3.87 20.33 1.85
C PRO A 166 4.64 19.28 1.04
N LYS A 167 5.94 19.14 1.32
CA LYS A 167 6.79 18.13 0.72
C LYS A 167 6.42 16.72 1.17
N GLY A 168 6.22 16.50 2.48
CA GLY A 168 5.80 15.21 3.03
C GLY A 168 4.41 14.80 2.53
N ASP A 169 3.48 15.74 2.53
CA ASP A 169 2.09 15.50 2.11
C ASP A 169 1.99 15.19 0.61
N LEU A 170 2.75 15.92 -0.23
CA LEU A 170 2.82 15.63 -1.67
C LEU A 170 3.43 14.25 -1.96
N LEU A 171 4.46 13.87 -1.21
CA LEU A 171 5.07 12.55 -1.32
C LEU A 171 4.12 11.43 -0.90
N ALA A 172 3.33 11.63 0.16
CA ALA A 172 2.31 10.68 0.60
C ALA A 172 1.18 10.51 -0.45
N LEU A 173 0.73 11.61 -1.06
CA LEU A 173 -0.22 11.55 -2.19
C LEU A 173 0.40 10.85 -3.41
N GLY A 174 1.69 11.09 -3.69
CA GLY A 174 2.43 10.36 -4.72
C GLY A 174 2.48 8.86 -4.47
N ALA A 175 2.67 8.46 -3.22
CA ALA A 175 2.59 7.05 -2.82
C ALA A 175 1.18 6.48 -3.06
N ALA A 176 0.13 7.20 -2.68
CA ALA A 176 -1.26 6.79 -2.94
C ALA A 176 -1.54 6.58 -4.44
N LEU A 177 -1.02 7.46 -5.28
CA LEU A 177 -1.12 7.36 -6.74
C LEU A 177 -0.38 6.12 -7.27
N CYS A 178 0.84 5.87 -6.78
CA CYS A 178 1.62 4.69 -7.13
C CYS A 178 0.89 3.40 -6.76
N TRP A 179 0.28 3.35 -5.56
CA TRP A 179 -0.51 2.21 -5.12
C TRP A 179 -1.75 1.96 -5.99
N ALA A 180 -2.42 3.03 -6.42
CA ALA A 180 -3.56 2.94 -7.32
C ALA A 180 -3.16 2.36 -8.69
N LEU A 181 -2.05 2.82 -9.25
CA LEU A 181 -1.48 2.30 -10.50
C LEU A 181 -1.09 0.82 -10.38
N TYR A 182 -0.46 0.44 -9.26
CA TYR A 182 -0.16 -0.95 -8.96
C TYR A 182 -1.43 -1.80 -8.90
N SER A 183 -2.44 -1.35 -8.16
CA SER A 183 -3.69 -2.09 -7.95
C SER A 183 -4.45 -2.32 -9.27
N LEU A 184 -4.34 -1.37 -10.21
CA LEU A 184 -5.04 -1.43 -11.50
C LEU A 184 -4.71 -2.70 -12.31
N PHE A 185 -3.45 -3.11 -12.33
CA PHE A 185 -2.99 -4.24 -13.17
C PHE A 185 -2.61 -5.49 -12.38
N MET A 186 -2.35 -5.35 -11.07
CA MET A 186 -1.77 -6.45 -10.28
C MET A 186 -2.71 -7.64 -10.11
N SER A 187 -4.03 -7.41 -9.99
CA SER A 187 -4.99 -8.51 -9.84
C SER A 187 -4.98 -9.44 -11.06
N GLN A 188 -4.98 -8.87 -12.28
CA GLN A 188 -4.95 -9.64 -13.51
C GLN A 188 -3.64 -10.42 -13.68
N MET A 189 -2.51 -9.79 -13.31
CA MET A 189 -1.22 -10.50 -13.32
C MET A 189 -1.18 -11.61 -12.28
N THR A 190 -1.79 -11.40 -11.12
CA THR A 190 -1.90 -12.40 -10.05
C THR A 190 -2.83 -13.56 -10.45
N GLU A 191 -3.94 -13.28 -11.11
CA GLU A 191 -4.86 -14.29 -11.62
C GLU A 191 -4.17 -15.18 -12.67
N ARG A 192 -3.44 -14.56 -13.60
CA ARG A 192 -2.75 -15.27 -14.68
C ARG A 192 -1.55 -16.10 -14.23
N TYR A 193 -0.71 -15.53 -13.36
CA TYR A 193 0.58 -16.11 -12.99
C TYR A 193 0.64 -16.69 -11.58
N GLY A 194 -0.39 -16.43 -10.77
CA GLY A 194 -0.42 -16.78 -9.35
C GLY A 194 0.32 -15.78 -8.46
N ALA A 195 -0.15 -15.65 -7.21
CA ALA A 195 0.33 -14.63 -6.26
C ALA A 195 1.85 -14.70 -5.99
N VAL A 196 2.40 -15.90 -5.84
CA VAL A 196 3.84 -16.08 -5.54
C VAL A 196 4.72 -15.63 -6.70
N PHE A 197 4.38 -16.01 -7.93
CA PHE A 197 5.12 -15.58 -9.12
C PHE A 197 5.02 -14.07 -9.30
N ALA A 198 3.80 -13.53 -9.27
CA ALA A 198 3.57 -12.10 -9.48
C ALA A 198 4.27 -11.24 -8.43
N THR A 199 4.17 -11.60 -7.13
CA THR A 199 4.87 -10.91 -6.05
C THR A 199 6.40 -10.98 -6.22
N ARG A 200 6.94 -12.14 -6.61
CA ARG A 200 8.38 -12.31 -6.87
C ARG A 200 8.87 -11.38 -7.98
N LYS A 201 8.11 -11.23 -9.08
CA LYS A 201 8.44 -10.32 -10.18
C LYS A 201 8.41 -8.86 -9.75
N VAL A 202 7.39 -8.46 -9.00
CA VAL A 202 7.27 -7.10 -8.43
C VAL A 202 8.46 -6.78 -7.51
N PHE A 203 8.83 -7.71 -6.63
CA PHE A 203 9.97 -7.50 -5.73
C PHE A 203 11.29 -7.42 -6.51
N PHE A 204 11.49 -8.28 -7.50
CA PHE A 204 12.69 -8.25 -8.34
C PHE A 204 12.85 -6.90 -9.04
N TYR A 205 11.83 -6.43 -9.74
CA TYR A 205 11.89 -5.15 -10.45
C TYR A 205 11.91 -3.96 -9.50
N GLY A 206 11.22 -4.03 -8.36
CA GLY A 206 11.30 -3.03 -7.30
C GLY A 206 12.72 -2.88 -6.75
N LEU A 207 13.41 -4.00 -6.49
CA LEU A 207 14.80 -4.00 -6.04
C LEU A 207 15.75 -3.47 -7.13
N LEU A 208 15.54 -3.84 -8.39
CA LEU A 208 16.37 -3.37 -9.49
C LEU A 208 16.25 -1.84 -9.68
N THR A 209 15.03 -1.31 -9.59
CA THR A 209 14.75 0.10 -9.85
C THR A 209 15.05 1.03 -8.68
N ILE A 210 15.27 0.51 -7.45
CA ILE A 210 15.73 1.32 -6.31
C ILE A 210 17.24 1.54 -6.29
N ILE A 211 18.02 0.73 -7.02
CA ILE A 211 19.50 0.78 -6.99
C ILE A 211 20.06 2.21 -7.19
N PRO A 212 19.57 3.01 -8.15
CA PRO A 212 20.07 4.37 -8.35
C PRO A 212 19.92 5.29 -7.12
N PHE A 213 18.98 4.98 -6.23
CA PHE A 213 18.71 5.78 -5.03
C PHE A 213 19.51 5.34 -3.80
N LEU A 214 20.33 4.28 -3.93
CA LEU A 214 21.15 3.77 -2.82
C LEU A 214 22.48 4.51 -2.64
N GLY A 215 22.89 5.34 -3.59
CA GLY A 215 24.21 6.01 -3.57
C GLY A 215 24.44 6.90 -2.33
N GLN A 216 23.38 7.38 -1.68
CA GLN A 216 23.47 8.26 -0.50
C GLN A 216 23.14 7.54 0.83
N THR A 217 23.06 6.21 0.82
CA THR A 217 22.53 5.43 1.94
C THR A 217 23.60 4.69 2.74
N GLY A 218 24.88 4.90 2.45
CA GLY A 218 25.99 4.10 2.99
C GLY A 218 25.98 3.94 4.52
N ALA A 219 25.66 5.00 5.25
CA ALA A 219 25.58 4.96 6.73
C ALA A 219 24.50 3.99 7.26
N SER A 220 23.42 3.77 6.52
CA SER A 220 22.33 2.85 6.92
C SER A 220 22.74 1.37 6.90
N PHE A 221 23.81 1.03 6.22
CA PHE A 221 24.34 -0.34 6.15
C PHE A 221 25.47 -0.59 7.16
N SER A 222 25.79 0.38 8.01
CA SER A 222 26.83 0.20 9.02
C SER A 222 26.41 -0.84 10.08
N PRO A 223 27.33 -1.70 10.55
CA PRO A 223 27.04 -2.65 11.63
C PRO A 223 26.50 -1.98 12.89
N ALA A 224 26.98 -0.76 13.19
CA ALA A 224 26.54 0.02 14.35
C ALA A 224 25.05 0.40 14.30
N VAL A 225 24.50 0.66 13.11
CA VAL A 225 23.07 0.93 12.93
C VAL A 225 22.27 -0.37 12.90
N LEU A 226 22.73 -1.35 12.11
CA LEU A 226 21.99 -2.61 11.92
C LEU A 226 21.91 -3.49 13.17
N SER A 227 22.88 -3.38 14.11
CA SER A 227 22.87 -4.12 15.37
C SER A 227 21.94 -3.56 16.45
N GLN A 228 21.38 -2.36 16.24
CA GLN A 228 20.44 -1.78 17.20
C GLN A 228 19.16 -2.62 17.27
N PRO A 229 18.67 -2.98 18.50
CA PRO A 229 17.47 -3.79 18.67
C PRO A 229 16.25 -3.23 17.94
N VAL A 230 16.04 -1.92 17.99
CA VAL A 230 14.95 -1.25 17.30
C VAL A 230 15.06 -1.39 15.77
N VAL A 231 16.28 -1.45 15.23
CA VAL A 231 16.51 -1.56 13.77
C VAL A 231 16.25 -2.97 13.30
N TYR A 232 16.94 -3.98 13.85
CA TYR A 232 16.79 -5.34 13.32
C TYR A 232 15.40 -5.93 13.56
N THR A 233 14.74 -5.63 14.70
CA THR A 233 13.38 -6.13 14.97
C THR A 233 12.36 -5.55 14.02
N ASN A 234 12.42 -4.22 13.76
CA ASN A 234 11.52 -3.58 12.81
C ASN A 234 11.81 -4.02 11.37
N LEU A 235 13.07 -4.21 10.97
CA LEU A 235 13.41 -4.72 9.64
C LEU A 235 12.90 -6.15 9.42
N LEU A 236 13.03 -7.04 10.41
CA LEU A 236 12.46 -8.40 10.35
C LEU A 236 10.95 -8.38 10.22
N PHE A 237 10.26 -7.57 11.03
CA PHE A 237 8.81 -7.37 10.93
C PHE A 237 8.42 -6.86 9.53
N LEU A 238 9.06 -5.80 9.06
CA LEU A 238 8.77 -5.20 7.76
C LEU A 238 9.08 -6.15 6.60
N GLY A 239 10.20 -6.89 6.66
CA GLY A 239 10.63 -7.79 5.58
C GLY A 239 9.79 -9.06 5.51
N LEU A 240 9.66 -9.79 6.60
CA LEU A 240 9.08 -11.13 6.60
C LEU A 240 7.56 -11.11 6.77
N ILE A 241 7.03 -10.27 7.65
CA ILE A 241 5.59 -10.22 7.90
C ILE A 241 4.92 -9.25 6.93
N ALA A 242 5.29 -7.97 6.97
CA ALA A 242 4.59 -6.94 6.22
C ALA A 242 4.84 -7.01 4.71
N SER A 243 6.05 -7.36 4.27
CA SER A 243 6.36 -7.47 2.84
C SER A 243 6.13 -8.88 2.30
N LEU A 244 6.73 -9.94 2.86
CA LEU A 244 6.59 -11.28 2.28
C LEU A 244 5.17 -11.82 2.47
N ALA A 245 4.73 -11.99 3.72
CA ALA A 245 3.46 -12.66 4.00
C ALA A 245 2.26 -11.82 3.55
N CYS A 246 2.25 -10.53 3.90
CA CYS A 246 1.12 -9.65 3.58
C CYS A 246 0.97 -9.38 2.08
N PHE A 247 2.05 -9.18 1.30
CA PHE A 247 1.91 -9.00 -0.15
C PHE A 247 1.38 -10.24 -0.87
N ILE A 248 1.83 -11.43 -0.48
CA ILE A 248 1.29 -12.68 -1.04
C ILE A 248 -0.19 -12.85 -0.68
N ALA A 249 -0.56 -12.56 0.57
CA ALA A 249 -1.93 -12.61 1.04
C ALA A 249 -2.80 -11.58 0.30
N TRP A 250 -2.34 -10.33 0.21
CA TRP A 250 -3.03 -9.24 -0.47
C TRP A 250 -3.30 -9.52 -1.95
N ASN A 251 -2.29 -10.02 -2.66
CA ASN A 251 -2.46 -10.35 -4.07
C ASN A 251 -3.49 -11.47 -4.30
N ARG A 252 -3.63 -12.40 -3.34
CA ARG A 252 -4.72 -13.39 -3.36
C ARG A 252 -6.07 -12.77 -3.05
N VAL A 253 -6.10 -11.84 -2.11
CA VAL A 253 -7.32 -11.11 -1.73
C VAL A 253 -7.86 -10.31 -2.91
N MET A 254 -7.00 -9.57 -3.63
CA MET A 254 -7.40 -8.80 -4.81
C MET A 254 -8.07 -9.66 -5.88
N VAL A 255 -7.56 -10.86 -6.12
CA VAL A 255 -8.17 -11.81 -7.07
C VAL A 255 -9.53 -12.34 -6.58
N LYS A 256 -9.70 -12.52 -5.25
CA LYS A 256 -10.90 -13.17 -4.69
C LYS A 256 -12.01 -12.19 -4.33
N LEU A 257 -11.68 -11.00 -3.87
CA LEU A 257 -12.64 -9.96 -3.48
C LEU A 257 -12.82 -8.87 -4.53
N GLY A 258 -11.88 -8.75 -5.48
CA GLY A 258 -11.77 -7.65 -6.43
C GLY A 258 -10.93 -6.49 -5.89
N ASN A 259 -10.39 -5.68 -6.82
CA ASN A 259 -9.49 -4.59 -6.49
C ASN A 259 -10.14 -3.51 -5.64
N VAL A 260 -11.32 -3.04 -6.05
CA VAL A 260 -12.04 -1.96 -5.35
C VAL A 260 -12.44 -2.42 -3.95
N THR A 261 -12.99 -3.63 -3.80
CA THR A 261 -13.37 -4.16 -2.49
C THR A 261 -12.15 -4.34 -1.58
N ALA A 262 -11.04 -4.88 -2.10
CA ALA A 262 -9.82 -5.08 -1.34
C ALA A 262 -9.21 -3.73 -0.90
N THR A 263 -9.06 -2.77 -1.83
CA THR A 263 -8.47 -1.47 -1.52
C THR A 263 -9.30 -0.65 -0.54
N ASN A 264 -10.62 -0.84 -0.47
CA ASN A 264 -11.45 -0.20 0.55
C ASN A 264 -11.01 -0.54 2.00
N TYR A 265 -10.42 -1.72 2.24
CA TYR A 265 -9.89 -2.04 3.57
C TYR A 265 -8.66 -1.21 3.97
N VAL A 266 -7.92 -0.67 3.00
CA VAL A 266 -6.76 0.21 3.25
C VAL A 266 -7.16 1.43 4.09
N TYR A 267 -8.41 1.82 4.07
CA TYR A 267 -8.95 2.90 4.89
C TYR A 267 -8.93 2.64 6.40
N LEU A 268 -8.73 1.40 6.80
CA LEU A 268 -8.53 1.05 8.20
C LEU A 268 -7.05 1.23 8.63
N ASN A 269 -6.11 1.39 7.68
CA ASN A 269 -4.70 1.62 8.01
C ASN A 269 -4.50 2.75 9.03
N PRO A 270 -5.11 3.95 8.85
CA PRO A 270 -4.91 5.05 9.81
C PRO A 270 -5.36 4.72 11.22
N VAL A 271 -6.40 3.92 11.39
CA VAL A 271 -6.88 3.50 12.71
C VAL A 271 -5.79 2.67 13.42
N PHE A 272 -5.23 1.68 12.73
CA PHE A 272 -4.15 0.86 13.28
C PHE A 272 -2.85 1.66 13.46
N THR A 273 -2.54 2.57 12.51
CA THR A 273 -1.40 3.48 12.64
C THR A 273 -1.55 4.38 13.85
N LEU A 274 -2.72 4.99 14.03
CA LEU A 274 -3.00 5.90 15.14
C LEU A 274 -2.83 5.19 16.49
N ILE A 275 -3.47 4.03 16.66
CA ILE A 275 -3.35 3.25 17.91
C ILE A 275 -1.88 2.92 18.18
N THR A 276 -1.14 2.48 17.16
CA THR A 276 0.26 2.11 17.31
C THR A 276 1.15 3.34 17.57
N ALA A 277 0.90 4.45 16.89
CA ALA A 277 1.63 5.70 17.05
C ALA A 277 1.40 6.32 18.45
N MET A 278 0.20 6.23 18.98
CA MET A 278 -0.10 6.65 20.36
C MET A 278 0.71 5.82 21.38
N ILE A 279 0.79 4.52 21.18
CA ILE A 279 1.46 3.60 22.13
C ILE A 279 2.99 3.70 22.01
N LEU A 280 3.54 3.72 20.79
CA LEU A 280 4.99 3.59 20.56
C LEU A 280 5.70 4.92 20.32
N LEU A 281 5.04 5.93 19.75
CA LEU A 281 5.63 7.24 19.44
C LEU A 281 5.11 8.35 20.37
N GLY A 282 4.12 8.07 21.22
CA GLY A 282 3.50 9.09 22.07
C GLY A 282 2.72 10.17 21.27
N GLU A 283 2.34 9.87 20.01
CA GLU A 283 1.49 10.77 19.21
C GLU A 283 0.14 10.93 19.91
N ARG A 284 -0.40 12.16 19.92
CA ARG A 284 -1.70 12.46 20.52
C ARG A 284 -2.69 12.80 19.42
N MET A 285 -3.87 12.22 19.52
CA MET A 285 -4.99 12.56 18.65
C MET A 285 -5.77 13.72 19.29
N THR A 286 -6.02 14.75 18.51
CA THR A 286 -6.94 15.83 18.90
C THR A 286 -8.38 15.46 18.57
N LEU A 287 -9.34 16.20 19.09
CA LEU A 287 -10.75 16.00 18.74
C LEU A 287 -10.99 16.23 17.24
N VAL A 288 -10.32 17.21 16.64
CA VAL A 288 -10.45 17.52 15.20
C VAL A 288 -9.92 16.39 14.34
N SER A 289 -8.72 15.86 14.66
CA SER A 289 -8.17 14.66 14.00
C SER A 289 -9.06 13.43 14.17
N GLY A 290 -9.66 13.27 15.35
CA GLY A 290 -10.60 12.16 15.60
C GLY A 290 -11.87 12.26 14.75
N LEU A 291 -12.48 13.41 14.67
CA LEU A 291 -13.65 13.67 13.82
C LEU A 291 -13.29 13.55 12.33
N GLY A 292 -12.14 14.07 11.91
CA GLY A 292 -11.65 13.92 10.56
C GLY A 292 -11.42 12.47 10.18
N SER A 293 -10.83 11.68 11.09
CA SER A 293 -10.64 10.24 10.90
C SER A 293 -11.96 9.49 10.76
N ALA A 294 -12.94 9.82 11.59
CA ALA A 294 -14.30 9.24 11.49
C ALA A 294 -14.98 9.62 10.15
N ALA A 295 -14.81 10.86 9.70
CA ALA A 295 -15.33 11.32 8.41
C ALA A 295 -14.66 10.60 7.23
N ILE A 296 -13.34 10.36 7.28
CA ILE A 296 -12.62 9.54 6.29
C ILE A 296 -13.25 8.14 6.24
N LEU A 297 -13.33 7.45 7.36
CA LEU A 297 -13.88 6.09 7.42
C LEU A 297 -15.32 6.03 6.90
N ALA A 298 -16.18 6.97 7.32
CA ALA A 298 -17.56 7.06 6.86
C ALA A 298 -17.65 7.32 5.35
N GLY A 299 -16.85 8.28 4.84
CA GLY A 299 -16.79 8.62 3.42
C GLY A 299 -16.41 7.45 2.54
N VAL A 300 -15.58 6.61 3.06
CA VAL A 300 -15.07 5.42 2.39
C VAL A 300 -16.07 4.28 2.38
N VAL A 301 -16.65 3.99 3.53
CA VAL A 301 -17.75 3.02 3.59
C VAL A 301 -18.86 3.45 2.62
N LEU A 302 -19.19 4.74 2.61
CA LEU A 302 -20.18 5.30 1.68
C LEU A 302 -19.76 5.11 0.22
N SER A 303 -18.51 5.42 -0.15
CA SER A 303 -18.02 5.27 -1.52
C SER A 303 -18.00 3.83 -2.03
N GLY A 304 -17.89 2.85 -1.13
CA GLY A 304 -17.95 1.42 -1.42
C GLY A 304 -19.35 0.85 -1.58
N LEU A 305 -20.41 1.61 -1.23
CA LEU A 305 -21.79 1.16 -1.40
C LEU A 305 -22.15 1.15 -2.89
N LYS A 306 -22.88 0.13 -3.32
CA LYS A 306 -23.45 0.12 -4.68
C LYS A 306 -24.51 1.23 -4.77
N PRO A 307 -24.54 2.00 -5.89
CA PRO A 307 -25.66 2.89 -6.13
C PRO A 307 -26.98 2.10 -6.06
N ALA A 308 -28.00 2.65 -5.39
CA ALA A 308 -29.32 2.08 -5.47
C ALA A 308 -29.72 2.02 -6.95
N ASP A 309 -30.09 0.84 -7.44
CA ASP A 309 -30.58 0.70 -8.80
C ASP A 309 -31.78 1.67 -8.94
N SER A 310 -31.61 2.71 -9.74
CA SER A 310 -32.73 3.49 -10.19
C SER A 310 -33.58 2.52 -11.05
N LYS A 311 -34.60 1.95 -10.44
CA LYS A 311 -35.67 1.30 -11.19
C LYS A 311 -36.27 2.35 -12.12
N SER A 312 -35.94 2.29 -13.36
CA SER A 312 -36.65 2.90 -14.47
C SER A 312 -37.05 1.81 -15.44
#